data_398e370c57bddfddc64b467196c3de93
#
_entry.id   398e370c57bddfddc64b467196c3de93
#
_cell.length_a   1.000
_cell.length_b   1.000
_cell.length_c   1.000
_cell.angle_alpha   90.00
_cell.angle_beta   90.00
_cell.angle_gamma   90.00
#
_symmetry.space_group_name_H-M   'P 1'
#
loop_
_entity.id
_entity.type
_entity.pdbx_description
1 polymer ?
#
loop_
_entity_poly.entity_id
_entity_poly.type
_entity_poly.pdbx_seq_one_letter_code
_entity_poly.pdbx_strand_id
1 'polypeptide(L)'
;TLASARLPDLAVSDFGGAAIQTGSESFSDSDTVLMTAAAVQDKIQAFGYSTTSGTVTSVSGGDGLSGSITSSGSLAVDLTDTATFTSTNTASKAVVRDGSGNFAAGTITATATQAQYADLAEKYASDSEYAPGTVVVFGGEAEVTECTSTGHHAVVGVISTDPAYMMNSEAEGQYVALTGRVPCKVVGPVSKGDLLVSSQEKGHAEVNNEAKPGTILGKAIGENPEGNGPAIIEVLVSLM
;
A
#
# COMPACT_ATOMS: atom_id res chain seq x y z
N THR A 1 -76.53 9.20 43.59
CA THR A 1 -75.82 8.27 42.71
C THR A 1 -76.83 7.58 41.83
N LEU A 2 -76.81 7.86 40.50
CA LEU A 2 -77.58 7.12 39.51
C LEU A 2 -77.05 5.70 39.49
N ALA A 3 -77.93 4.72 39.66
CA ALA A 3 -77.59 3.31 39.55
C ALA A 3 -77.17 3.03 38.08
N SER A 4 -76.06 2.34 37.86
CA SER A 4 -75.50 2.02 36.55
C SER A 4 -76.51 1.33 35.57
N ALA A 5 -77.51 0.66 36.11
CA ALA A 5 -78.60 0.03 35.32
C ALA A 5 -79.59 1.01 34.65
N ARG A 6 -79.41 2.35 34.84
CA ARG A 6 -80.34 3.38 34.28
C ARG A 6 -79.67 4.25 33.22
N LEU A 7 -78.41 4.01 32.90
CA LEU A 7 -77.77 4.66 31.74
C LEU A 7 -77.91 3.72 30.56
N PRO A 8 -78.57 4.15 29.47
CA PRO A 8 -78.55 3.38 28.22
C PRO A 8 -77.10 3.29 27.72
N ASP A 9 -76.78 2.20 27.02
CA ASP A 9 -75.54 2.12 26.26
C ASP A 9 -75.54 3.28 25.25
N LEU A 10 -74.69 4.27 25.50
CA LEU A 10 -74.54 5.41 24.62
C LEU A 10 -73.73 4.99 23.41
N ALA A 11 -74.34 5.07 22.23
CA ALA A 11 -73.67 4.91 20.96
C ALA A 11 -72.98 6.23 20.52
N VAL A 12 -71.97 6.14 19.69
CA VAL A 12 -71.28 7.34 19.13
C VAL A 12 -72.26 8.29 18.48
N SER A 13 -73.36 7.80 17.92
CA SER A 13 -74.46 8.54 17.33
C SER A 13 -75.28 9.39 18.32
N ASP A 14 -75.18 9.10 19.65
CA ASP A 14 -75.96 9.82 20.67
C ASP A 14 -75.27 11.10 21.12
N PHE A 15 -74.02 11.26 20.67
CA PHE A 15 -73.29 12.52 20.87
C PHE A 15 -73.53 13.46 19.67
N GLY A 16 -73.83 14.70 19.89
CA GLY A 16 -73.93 15.69 18.82
C GLY A 16 -72.65 15.75 17.96
N GLY A 17 -72.82 15.90 16.64
CA GLY A 17 -71.69 15.84 15.69
C GLY A 17 -70.54 16.82 15.98
N ALA A 18 -70.80 17.89 16.73
CA ALA A 18 -69.77 18.83 17.17
C ALA A 18 -68.99 18.35 18.41
N ALA A 19 -69.47 17.28 19.12
CA ALA A 19 -68.83 16.76 20.33
C ALA A 19 -67.83 15.60 20.03
N ILE A 20 -67.87 15.04 18.82
CA ILE A 20 -66.97 13.95 18.42
C ILE A 20 -66.20 14.34 17.16
N GLN A 21 -64.91 14.38 17.26
CA GLN A 21 -64.01 14.59 16.11
C GLN A 21 -63.74 13.27 15.40
N THR A 22 -64.02 13.21 14.09
CA THR A 22 -63.78 12.07 13.22
C THR A 22 -62.47 12.25 12.44
N GLY A 23 -61.97 11.20 11.76
CA GLY A 23 -60.71 11.19 11.03
C GLY A 23 -60.62 12.22 9.90
N SER A 24 -61.77 12.58 9.31
CA SER A 24 -61.83 13.56 8.16
C SER A 24 -61.74 15.02 8.58
N GLU A 25 -61.82 15.34 9.85
CA GLU A 25 -61.83 16.72 10.37
C GLU A 25 -60.45 17.20 10.70
N SER A 26 -60.24 18.54 10.61
CA SER A 26 -58.98 19.16 11.10
C SER A 26 -58.79 18.94 12.60
N PHE A 27 -57.57 18.67 13.01
CA PHE A 27 -57.27 18.50 14.44
C PHE A 27 -57.50 19.83 15.14
N SER A 28 -58.37 19.81 16.11
CA SER A 28 -58.69 21.00 16.91
C SER A 28 -58.06 20.87 18.32
N ASP A 29 -57.37 21.93 18.76
CA ASP A 29 -56.91 22.01 20.16
C ASP A 29 -58.13 22.48 20.99
N SER A 30 -58.90 21.52 21.47
CA SER A 30 -60.11 21.76 22.22
C SER A 30 -60.35 20.71 23.29
N ASP A 31 -60.62 21.19 24.49
CA ASP A 31 -60.95 20.35 25.67
C ASP A 31 -62.43 19.90 25.67
N THR A 32 -63.24 20.33 24.69
CA THR A 32 -64.69 20.10 24.69
C THR A 32 -65.13 19.00 23.68
N VAL A 33 -64.20 18.39 22.97
CA VAL A 33 -64.49 17.31 21.99
C VAL A 33 -63.83 16.01 22.34
N LEU A 34 -64.48 14.89 22.05
CA LEU A 34 -63.94 13.57 22.17
C LEU A 34 -63.44 13.08 20.80
N MET A 35 -62.29 12.48 20.76
CA MET A 35 -61.75 11.86 19.57
C MET A 35 -62.11 10.39 19.46
N THR A 36 -62.46 9.93 18.28
CA THR A 36 -62.60 8.49 18.02
C THR A 36 -61.21 7.84 17.89
N ALA A 37 -61.10 6.55 18.16
CA ALA A 37 -59.85 5.83 18.00
C ALA A 37 -59.33 5.92 16.55
N ALA A 38 -60.22 5.95 15.55
CA ALA A 38 -59.87 6.14 14.15
C ALA A 38 -59.27 7.54 13.91
N ALA A 39 -59.89 8.58 14.47
CA ALA A 39 -59.35 9.98 14.35
C ALA A 39 -57.96 10.10 14.94
N VAL A 40 -57.69 9.45 16.06
CA VAL A 40 -56.32 9.42 16.66
C VAL A 40 -55.34 8.71 15.76
N GLN A 41 -55.72 7.55 15.21
CA GLN A 41 -54.86 6.79 14.31
C GLN A 41 -54.56 7.56 13.01
N ASP A 42 -55.58 8.15 12.40
CA ASP A 42 -55.43 8.92 11.17
C ASP A 42 -54.51 10.12 11.37
N LYS A 43 -54.58 10.78 12.53
CA LYS A 43 -53.66 11.88 12.88
C LYS A 43 -52.25 11.44 13.08
N ILE A 44 -52.05 10.30 13.77
CA ILE A 44 -50.70 9.72 13.95
C ILE A 44 -50.08 9.42 12.57
N GLN A 45 -50.86 8.83 11.66
CA GLN A 45 -50.41 8.54 10.31
C GLN A 45 -50.16 9.80 9.49
N ALA A 46 -51.02 10.84 9.62
CA ALA A 46 -50.85 12.10 8.91
C ALA A 46 -49.60 12.88 9.31
N PHE A 47 -49.10 12.70 10.53
CA PHE A 47 -47.80 13.23 10.96
C PHE A 47 -46.61 12.42 10.44
N GLY A 48 -46.83 11.35 9.66
CA GLY A 48 -45.77 10.55 9.10
C GLY A 48 -45.08 9.63 10.11
N TYR A 49 -45.66 9.42 11.29
CA TYR A 49 -45.18 8.41 12.23
C TYR A 49 -45.48 7.02 11.66
N SER A 50 -44.42 6.34 11.24
CA SER A 50 -44.54 4.96 10.80
C SER A 50 -44.51 4.00 12.01
N THR A 51 -45.36 3.03 12.03
CA THR A 51 -45.41 1.97 13.08
C THR A 51 -44.19 1.05 13.04
N THR A 52 -43.34 1.19 11.99
CA THR A 52 -42.27 0.23 11.71
C THR A 52 -40.89 0.85 11.54
N SER A 53 -40.75 2.19 11.52
CA SER A 53 -39.48 2.82 11.19
C SER A 53 -39.27 4.14 11.90
N GLY A 54 -38.06 4.44 12.31
CA GLY A 54 -37.66 5.77 12.79
C GLY A 54 -37.74 6.81 11.67
N THR A 55 -37.44 8.09 12.03
CA THR A 55 -37.53 9.25 11.14
C THR A 55 -36.49 9.26 10.00
N VAL A 56 -35.52 8.33 10.00
CA VAL A 56 -34.54 8.21 8.91
C VAL A 56 -35.09 7.33 7.82
N THR A 57 -35.45 7.94 6.70
CA THR A 57 -36.04 7.25 5.54
C THR A 57 -35.00 6.72 4.55
N SER A 58 -33.80 7.30 4.53
CA SER A 58 -32.68 6.79 3.74
C SER A 58 -31.34 7.28 4.29
N VAL A 59 -30.31 6.46 4.11
CA VAL A 59 -28.91 6.81 4.31
C VAL A 59 -28.19 6.39 3.03
N SER A 60 -27.48 7.31 2.40
CA SER A 60 -26.66 7.03 1.21
C SER A 60 -25.19 7.11 1.54
N GLY A 61 -24.37 6.28 0.89
CA GLY A 61 -22.91 6.44 0.90
C GLY A 61 -22.52 7.77 0.25
N GLY A 62 -21.52 8.44 0.85
CA GLY A 62 -20.77 9.54 0.24
C GLY A 62 -19.43 9.02 -0.29
N ASP A 63 -18.49 9.94 -0.53
CA ASP A 63 -17.13 9.58 -1.00
C ASP A 63 -16.49 8.50 -0.13
N GLY A 64 -15.98 7.46 -0.76
CA GLY A 64 -15.38 6.31 -0.12
C GLY A 64 -16.35 5.26 0.42
N LEU A 65 -17.66 5.49 0.32
CA LEU A 65 -18.68 4.56 0.75
C LEU A 65 -19.64 4.26 -0.40
N SER A 66 -20.06 3.01 -0.53
CA SER A 66 -21.09 2.58 -1.47
C SER A 66 -22.31 2.01 -0.75
N GLY A 67 -23.47 2.11 -1.41
CA GLY A 67 -24.74 1.62 -0.95
C GLY A 67 -25.73 2.70 -0.54
N SER A 68 -26.97 2.29 -0.37
CA SER A 68 -28.08 3.09 0.13
C SER A 68 -28.99 2.22 0.99
N ILE A 69 -29.42 2.73 2.13
CA ILE A 69 -30.27 2.04 3.07
C ILE A 69 -31.61 2.79 3.15
N THR A 70 -32.70 2.14 2.77
CA THR A 70 -34.06 2.68 2.85
C THR A 70 -34.91 2.02 3.93
N SER A 71 -34.49 0.85 4.44
CA SER A 71 -35.16 0.14 5.53
C SER A 71 -34.20 -0.59 6.43
N SER A 72 -33.40 -1.50 5.90
CA SER A 72 -32.33 -2.22 6.57
C SER A 72 -31.22 -2.50 5.56
N GLY A 73 -29.97 -2.59 6.01
CA GLY A 73 -28.83 -2.86 5.14
C GLY A 73 -27.52 -2.40 5.76
N SER A 74 -26.49 -2.36 4.94
CA SER A 74 -25.15 -1.85 5.31
C SER A 74 -24.60 -0.92 4.25
N LEU A 75 -23.79 0.04 4.67
CA LEU A 75 -22.87 0.76 3.79
C LEU A 75 -21.53 0.02 3.79
N ALA A 76 -20.90 -0.08 2.64
CA ALA A 76 -19.59 -0.70 2.47
C ALA A 76 -18.54 0.35 2.13
N VAL A 77 -17.27 0.09 2.49
CA VAL A 77 -16.15 0.89 1.99
C VAL A 77 -15.97 0.57 0.51
N ASP A 78 -15.96 1.60 -0.32
CA ASP A 78 -15.75 1.48 -1.77
C ASP A 78 -14.30 1.83 -2.11
N LEU A 79 -13.43 0.82 -2.15
CA LEU A 79 -12.02 0.98 -2.50
C LEU A 79 -11.80 1.37 -3.98
N THR A 80 -12.85 1.32 -4.80
CA THR A 80 -12.79 1.75 -6.21
C THR A 80 -13.08 3.23 -6.40
N ASP A 81 -13.56 3.91 -5.35
CA ASP A 81 -13.80 5.34 -5.38
C ASP A 81 -12.49 6.13 -5.40
N THR A 82 -12.12 6.61 -6.59
CA THR A 82 -10.90 7.39 -6.82
C THR A 82 -10.96 8.81 -6.22
N ALA A 83 -12.14 9.28 -5.78
CA ALA A 83 -12.25 10.54 -5.04
C ALA A 83 -11.64 10.42 -3.63
N THR A 84 -11.64 9.22 -3.02
CA THR A 84 -11.14 8.98 -1.67
C THR A 84 -9.88 8.14 -1.64
N PHE A 85 -9.76 7.11 -2.50
CA PHE A 85 -8.71 6.09 -2.46
C PHE A 85 -7.81 6.15 -3.69
N THR A 86 -6.50 5.87 -3.51
CA THR A 86 -5.55 5.74 -4.62
C THR A 86 -4.32 4.92 -4.21
N SER A 87 -3.72 4.22 -5.18
CA SER A 87 -2.40 3.60 -5.00
C SER A 87 -1.25 4.52 -5.42
N THR A 88 -1.55 5.65 -6.08
CA THR A 88 -0.57 6.65 -6.49
C THR A 88 -0.37 7.71 -5.41
N ASN A 89 0.78 8.40 -5.46
CA ASN A 89 1.09 9.49 -4.54
C ASN A 89 0.25 10.74 -4.86
N THR A 90 -0.94 10.84 -4.27
CA THR A 90 -1.87 11.95 -4.48
C THR A 90 -2.24 12.59 -3.15
N ALA A 91 -2.10 13.91 -3.06
CA ALA A 91 -2.43 14.65 -1.84
C ALA A 91 -3.90 14.46 -1.42
N SER A 92 -4.14 14.40 -0.11
CA SER A 92 -5.48 14.31 0.51
C SER A 92 -6.28 13.06 0.13
N LYS A 93 -5.61 11.97 -0.25
CA LYS A 93 -6.24 10.67 -0.52
C LYS A 93 -5.80 9.62 0.49
N ALA A 94 -6.69 8.67 0.76
CA ALA A 94 -6.34 7.46 1.49
C ALA A 94 -5.57 6.50 0.57
N VAL A 95 -4.53 5.87 1.11
CA VAL A 95 -3.70 4.93 0.36
C VAL A 95 -4.37 3.56 0.32
N VAL A 96 -4.54 3.00 -0.88
CA VAL A 96 -4.80 1.58 -1.08
C VAL A 96 -3.60 0.93 -1.77
N ARG A 97 -3.43 -0.37 -1.55
CA ARG A 97 -2.43 -1.14 -2.28
C ARG A 97 -2.93 -1.45 -3.67
N ASP A 98 -2.04 -1.48 -4.64
CA ASP A 98 -2.35 -1.97 -5.99
C ASP A 98 -2.55 -3.50 -6.01
N GLY A 99 -2.83 -4.08 -7.18
CA GLY A 99 -3.02 -5.51 -7.37
C GLY A 99 -1.80 -6.38 -7.02
N SER A 100 -0.62 -5.78 -6.90
CA SER A 100 0.64 -6.43 -6.47
C SER A 100 0.97 -6.17 -5.00
N GLY A 101 0.13 -5.43 -4.28
CA GLY A 101 0.32 -5.11 -2.88
C GLY A 101 1.17 -3.87 -2.61
N ASN A 102 1.57 -3.11 -3.64
CA ASN A 102 2.39 -1.91 -3.52
C ASN A 102 1.54 -0.65 -3.36
N PHE A 103 2.17 0.43 -2.92
CA PHE A 103 1.64 1.80 -2.97
C PHE A 103 2.77 2.80 -3.22
N ALA A 104 2.45 3.95 -3.81
CA ALA A 104 3.40 5.03 -4.02
C ALA A 104 3.25 6.11 -2.94
N ALA A 105 4.37 6.64 -2.47
CA ALA A 105 4.44 7.76 -1.55
C ALA A 105 5.58 8.71 -1.96
N GLY A 106 5.46 10.03 -1.69
CA GLY A 106 6.51 10.99 -1.95
C GLY A 106 7.65 10.85 -0.93
N THR A 107 7.36 11.09 0.34
CA THR A 107 8.30 10.91 1.45
C THR A 107 7.68 10.02 2.51
N ILE A 108 8.44 9.01 2.96
CA ILE A 108 8.06 8.15 4.06
C ILE A 108 8.98 8.46 5.24
N THR A 109 8.42 9.00 6.34
CA THR A 109 9.12 9.12 7.62
C THR A 109 8.75 7.94 8.48
N ALA A 110 9.63 6.92 8.53
CA ALA A 110 9.38 5.67 9.23
C ALA A 110 10.69 5.04 9.71
N THR A 111 10.61 4.11 10.68
CA THR A 111 11.70 3.22 11.03
C THR A 111 11.50 1.90 10.29
N ALA A 112 12.39 1.57 9.34
CA ALA A 112 12.43 0.27 8.70
C ALA A 112 13.22 -0.70 9.58
N THR A 113 12.61 -1.82 9.97
CA THR A 113 13.23 -2.84 10.81
C THR A 113 13.78 -4.02 10.00
N GLN A 114 13.39 -4.13 8.73
CA GLN A 114 13.81 -5.20 7.82
C GLN A 114 13.95 -4.68 6.40
N ALA A 115 14.99 -5.13 5.70
CA ALA A 115 15.13 -5.08 4.25
C ALA A 115 15.27 -6.51 3.73
N GLN A 116 14.64 -6.81 2.59
CA GLN A 116 14.63 -8.18 2.04
C GLN A 116 15.97 -8.56 1.40
N TYR A 117 16.65 -7.59 0.81
CA TYR A 117 17.92 -7.75 0.08
C TYR A 117 19.06 -7.07 0.83
N ALA A 118 20.30 -7.28 0.42
CA ALA A 118 21.46 -7.02 1.27
C ALA A 118 22.48 -6.04 0.68
N ASP A 119 22.19 -5.39 -0.45
CA ASP A 119 23.10 -4.44 -1.07
C ASP A 119 22.45 -3.07 -1.35
N LEU A 120 23.29 -2.05 -1.38
CA LEU A 120 22.98 -0.71 -1.83
C LEU A 120 23.61 -0.53 -3.20
N ALA A 121 22.78 -0.20 -4.20
CA ALA A 121 23.21 -0.03 -5.57
C ALA A 121 22.76 1.31 -6.16
N GLU A 122 23.54 1.80 -7.09
CA GLU A 122 23.22 2.98 -7.89
C GLU A 122 23.20 2.62 -9.36
N LYS A 123 22.32 3.29 -10.13
CA LYS A 123 22.26 3.13 -11.57
C LYS A 123 23.35 3.95 -12.25
N TYR A 124 24.11 3.27 -13.10
CA TYR A 124 25.12 3.88 -13.97
C TYR A 124 24.85 3.50 -15.41
N ALA A 125 25.07 4.43 -16.32
CA ALA A 125 25.07 4.15 -17.76
C ALA A 125 26.21 3.19 -18.08
N SER A 126 25.87 2.03 -18.67
CA SER A 126 26.83 1.00 -19.09
C SER A 126 26.95 0.98 -20.61
N ASP A 127 28.16 0.75 -21.11
CA ASP A 127 28.44 0.67 -22.55
C ASP A 127 27.92 -0.63 -23.20
N SER A 128 27.50 -1.60 -22.40
CA SER A 128 26.83 -2.84 -22.79
C SER A 128 25.88 -3.31 -21.69
N GLU A 129 24.99 -4.25 -22.04
CA GLU A 129 24.18 -4.94 -21.03
C GLU A 129 25.01 -6.08 -20.43
N TYR A 130 25.37 -5.95 -19.16
CA TYR A 130 26.16 -6.91 -18.42
C TYR A 130 25.29 -7.83 -17.57
N ALA A 131 25.63 -9.11 -17.53
CA ALA A 131 24.95 -10.06 -16.66
C ALA A 131 25.22 -9.76 -15.18
N PRO A 132 24.29 -10.04 -14.26
CA PRO A 132 24.52 -9.93 -12.82
C PRO A 132 25.80 -10.64 -12.36
N GLY A 133 26.45 -10.07 -11.36
CA GLY A 133 27.74 -10.57 -10.86
C GLY A 133 28.96 -10.07 -11.62
N THR A 134 28.79 -9.32 -12.70
CA THR A 134 29.91 -8.75 -13.47
C THR A 134 30.57 -7.61 -12.69
N VAL A 135 31.89 -7.69 -12.54
CA VAL A 135 32.73 -6.62 -11.95
C VAL A 135 32.92 -5.50 -12.96
N VAL A 136 32.62 -4.27 -12.57
CA VAL A 136 32.72 -3.11 -13.43
C VAL A 136 33.67 -2.04 -12.88
N VAL A 137 34.19 -1.25 -13.79
CA VAL A 137 35.09 -0.13 -13.54
C VAL A 137 34.52 1.14 -14.16
N PHE A 138 34.85 2.31 -13.63
CA PHE A 138 34.58 3.57 -14.32
C PHE A 138 35.43 3.65 -15.60
N GLY A 139 34.81 3.96 -16.72
CA GLY A 139 35.43 4.06 -18.03
C GLY A 139 34.59 3.46 -19.14
N GLY A 140 35.21 3.22 -20.28
CA GLY A 140 34.53 2.79 -21.50
C GLY A 140 33.91 3.96 -22.26
N GLU A 141 32.87 3.67 -23.07
CA GLU A 141 32.15 4.68 -23.86
C GLU A 141 30.99 5.32 -23.06
N ALA A 142 30.68 4.75 -21.89
CA ALA A 142 29.66 5.24 -20.96
C ALA A 142 30.28 5.50 -19.57
N GLU A 143 29.49 5.48 -18.48
CA GLU A 143 30.02 5.68 -17.13
C GLU A 143 30.78 4.46 -16.63
N VAL A 144 30.27 3.25 -16.91
CA VAL A 144 30.88 2.00 -16.47
C VAL A 144 31.04 1.00 -17.62
N THR A 145 32.12 0.20 -17.50
CA THR A 145 32.42 -0.92 -18.39
C THR A 145 32.90 -2.13 -17.60
N GLU A 146 32.86 -3.34 -18.17
CA GLU A 146 33.40 -4.53 -17.51
C GLU A 146 34.92 -4.39 -17.28
N CYS A 147 35.41 -4.89 -16.13
CA CYS A 147 36.86 -4.88 -15.87
C CYS A 147 37.60 -5.81 -16.84
N THR A 148 38.84 -5.42 -17.18
CA THR A 148 39.73 -6.17 -18.08
C THR A 148 41.17 -6.23 -17.57
N SER A 149 41.43 -5.81 -16.35
CA SER A 149 42.77 -5.78 -15.75
C SER A 149 42.73 -6.03 -14.26
N THR A 150 43.80 -6.68 -13.77
CA THR A 150 43.99 -6.99 -12.36
C THR A 150 44.17 -5.72 -11.52
N GLY A 151 43.42 -5.61 -10.43
CA GLY A 151 43.59 -4.55 -9.45
C GLY A 151 43.40 -3.13 -10.03
N HIS A 152 42.39 -2.94 -10.89
CA HIS A 152 42.12 -1.66 -11.50
C HIS A 152 41.67 -0.63 -10.47
N HIS A 153 42.33 0.53 -10.43
CA HIS A 153 42.08 1.59 -9.45
C HIS A 153 40.70 2.26 -9.60
N ALA A 154 40.05 2.12 -10.77
CA ALA A 154 38.71 2.64 -11.01
C ALA A 154 37.61 1.58 -10.80
N VAL A 155 37.87 0.49 -10.07
CA VAL A 155 36.84 -0.49 -9.73
C VAL A 155 35.71 0.20 -8.94
N VAL A 156 34.45 -0.01 -9.36
CA VAL A 156 33.29 0.67 -8.81
C VAL A 156 32.30 -0.27 -8.12
N GLY A 157 32.27 -1.52 -8.52
CA GLY A 157 31.32 -2.47 -7.91
C GLY A 157 31.01 -3.68 -8.79
N VAL A 158 29.87 -4.26 -8.52
CA VAL A 158 29.36 -5.47 -9.19
C VAL A 158 27.95 -5.21 -9.68
N ILE A 159 27.63 -5.65 -10.90
CA ILE A 159 26.24 -5.58 -11.41
C ILE A 159 25.33 -6.38 -10.47
N SER A 160 24.39 -5.68 -9.84
CA SER A 160 23.47 -6.25 -8.86
C SER A 160 22.33 -7.02 -9.54
N THR A 161 21.76 -8.00 -8.83
CA THR A 161 20.56 -8.71 -9.26
C THR A 161 19.29 -8.02 -8.79
N ASP A 162 19.24 -7.62 -7.51
CA ASP A 162 18.03 -7.12 -6.86
C ASP A 162 18.41 -6.33 -5.60
N PRO A 163 18.75 -5.04 -5.76
CA PRO A 163 19.25 -4.23 -4.67
C PRO A 163 18.22 -4.00 -3.56
N ALA A 164 18.66 -4.01 -2.29
CA ALA A 164 17.84 -3.61 -1.16
C ALA A 164 17.51 -2.10 -1.15
N TYR A 165 18.45 -1.30 -1.62
CA TYR A 165 18.29 0.15 -1.76
C TYR A 165 18.85 0.59 -3.11
N MET A 166 17.98 1.29 -3.88
CA MET A 166 18.27 1.72 -5.24
C MET A 166 18.42 3.24 -5.29
N MET A 167 19.62 3.70 -5.67
CA MET A 167 19.89 5.11 -5.94
C MET A 167 19.82 5.38 -7.43
N ASN A 168 19.53 6.63 -7.78
CA ASN A 168 19.48 7.11 -9.18
C ASN A 168 18.53 6.27 -10.07
N SER A 169 17.39 5.82 -9.52
CA SER A 169 16.49 4.87 -10.16
C SER A 169 15.86 5.36 -11.47
N GLU A 170 15.77 6.69 -11.64
CA GLU A 170 15.22 7.33 -12.86
C GLU A 170 16.24 7.41 -14.01
N ALA A 171 17.53 7.15 -13.75
CA ALA A 171 18.57 7.17 -14.79
C ALA A 171 18.46 5.93 -15.67
N GLU A 172 18.98 6.03 -16.90
CA GLU A 172 19.20 4.88 -17.77
C GLU A 172 20.44 4.12 -17.31
N GLY A 173 20.48 2.80 -17.52
CA GLY A 173 21.62 1.95 -17.20
C GLY A 173 21.33 0.79 -16.27
N GLN A 174 22.38 0.25 -15.62
CA GLN A 174 22.29 -0.94 -14.78
C GLN A 174 22.65 -0.61 -13.32
N TYR A 175 22.05 -1.34 -12.37
CA TYR A 175 22.37 -1.19 -10.97
C TYR A 175 23.71 -1.82 -10.64
N VAL A 176 24.64 -1.02 -10.10
CA VAL A 176 25.95 -1.43 -9.60
C VAL A 176 25.93 -1.41 -8.09
N ALA A 177 26.15 -2.56 -7.46
CA ALA A 177 26.28 -2.66 -6.01
C ALA A 177 27.57 -1.98 -5.55
N LEU A 178 27.42 -0.95 -4.73
CA LEU A 178 28.54 -0.16 -4.17
C LEU A 178 28.95 -0.65 -2.78
N THR A 179 28.03 -1.29 -2.07
CA THR A 179 28.28 -1.92 -0.77
C THR A 179 27.21 -2.95 -0.46
N GLY A 180 27.59 -3.98 0.31
CA GLY A 180 26.68 -5.05 0.72
C GLY A 180 26.98 -6.39 0.08
N ARG A 181 26.08 -7.34 0.27
CA ARG A 181 26.26 -8.73 -0.19
C ARG A 181 25.65 -8.92 -1.56
N VAL A 182 26.47 -9.41 -2.51
CA VAL A 182 26.02 -9.71 -3.88
C VAL A 182 26.70 -10.96 -4.42
N PRO A 183 26.07 -11.69 -5.35
CA PRO A 183 26.77 -12.65 -6.20
C PRO A 183 27.81 -11.94 -7.06
N CYS A 184 29.01 -12.48 -7.14
CA CYS A 184 30.11 -11.93 -7.96
C CYS A 184 30.80 -13.03 -8.75
N LYS A 185 31.11 -12.74 -9.99
CA LYS A 185 31.92 -13.63 -10.86
C LYS A 185 33.36 -13.55 -10.40
N VAL A 186 33.98 -14.72 -10.16
CA VAL A 186 35.36 -14.84 -9.72
C VAL A 186 36.14 -15.84 -10.57
N VAL A 187 37.44 -15.68 -10.63
CA VAL A 187 38.38 -16.63 -11.23
C VAL A 187 39.46 -17.02 -10.22
N GLY A 188 40.00 -18.22 -10.43
CA GLY A 188 41.03 -18.79 -9.55
C GLY A 188 40.49 -19.29 -8.19
N PRO A 189 41.38 -19.82 -7.33
CA PRO A 189 41.03 -20.27 -6.00
C PRO A 189 40.62 -19.09 -5.10
N VAL A 190 39.48 -19.23 -4.41
CA VAL A 190 38.96 -18.23 -3.48
C VAL A 190 38.56 -18.91 -2.17
N SER A 191 39.01 -18.37 -1.06
CA SER A 191 38.63 -18.78 0.30
C SER A 191 37.86 -17.67 1.00
N LYS A 192 37.01 -18.03 1.97
CA LYS A 192 36.29 -17.04 2.78
C LYS A 192 37.26 -16.06 3.46
N GLY A 193 36.91 -14.77 3.31
CA GLY A 193 37.71 -13.67 3.89
C GLY A 193 38.79 -13.12 2.98
N ASP A 194 39.08 -13.78 1.84
CA ASP A 194 40.04 -13.25 0.86
C ASP A 194 39.62 -11.88 0.35
N LEU A 195 40.58 -10.99 0.16
CA LEU A 195 40.38 -9.71 -0.53
C LEU A 195 40.30 -9.98 -2.03
N LEU A 196 39.29 -9.37 -2.64
CA LEU A 196 39.00 -9.45 -4.05
C LEU A 196 39.31 -8.14 -4.75
N VAL A 197 39.95 -8.24 -5.92
CA VAL A 197 40.20 -7.14 -6.84
C VAL A 197 39.62 -7.48 -8.21
N SER A 198 39.57 -6.51 -9.12
CA SER A 198 39.23 -6.81 -10.53
C SER A 198 40.30 -7.72 -11.16
N SER A 199 39.90 -8.55 -12.11
CA SER A 199 40.76 -9.52 -12.82
C SER A 199 41.04 -9.12 -14.26
N GLN A 200 42.04 -9.74 -14.90
CA GLN A 200 42.22 -9.71 -16.35
C GLN A 200 41.12 -10.47 -17.10
N GLU A 201 40.51 -11.49 -16.46
CA GLU A 201 39.34 -12.12 -17.00
C GLU A 201 38.18 -11.15 -16.97
N LYS A 202 37.58 -10.89 -18.11
CA LYS A 202 36.56 -9.87 -18.30
C LYS A 202 35.39 -10.02 -17.32
N GLY A 203 35.10 -8.94 -16.60
CA GLY A 203 33.98 -8.88 -15.67
C GLY A 203 34.09 -9.77 -14.43
N HIS A 204 35.28 -10.30 -14.11
CA HIS A 204 35.50 -11.17 -12.96
C HIS A 204 36.36 -10.49 -11.90
N ALA A 205 36.27 -10.97 -10.67
CA ALA A 205 37.21 -10.67 -9.59
C ALA A 205 38.22 -11.84 -9.43
N GLU A 206 39.36 -11.52 -8.81
CA GLU A 206 40.39 -12.48 -8.39
C GLU A 206 40.92 -12.14 -6.99
N VAL A 207 41.57 -13.08 -6.34
CA VAL A 207 42.14 -12.91 -5.01
C VAL A 207 43.45 -12.10 -5.08
N ASN A 208 43.54 -11.07 -4.25
CA ASN A 208 44.78 -10.38 -3.95
C ASN A 208 44.76 -9.84 -2.51
N ASN A 209 45.29 -10.61 -1.58
CA ASN A 209 45.34 -10.27 -0.16
C ASN A 209 46.41 -9.18 0.19
N GLU A 210 47.22 -8.77 -0.79
CA GLU A 210 48.18 -7.65 -0.70
C GLU A 210 47.76 -6.45 -1.55
N ALA A 211 46.48 -6.38 -1.92
CA ALA A 211 45.97 -5.31 -2.77
C ALA A 211 46.13 -3.93 -2.13
N LYS A 212 46.38 -2.93 -2.98
CA LYS A 212 46.49 -1.54 -2.53
C LYS A 212 45.12 -0.92 -2.29
N PRO A 213 45.01 0.02 -1.34
CA PRO A 213 43.80 0.83 -1.20
C PRO A 213 43.40 1.45 -2.53
N GLY A 214 42.08 1.49 -2.80
CA GLY A 214 41.49 1.96 -4.04
C GLY A 214 41.40 0.91 -5.17
N THR A 215 41.95 -0.31 -4.97
CA THR A 215 41.82 -1.40 -5.96
C THR A 215 40.99 -2.56 -5.42
N ILE A 216 40.58 -2.49 -4.16
CA ILE A 216 39.86 -3.57 -3.47
C ILE A 216 38.36 -3.43 -3.75
N LEU A 217 37.79 -4.47 -4.34
CA LEU A 217 36.35 -4.60 -4.57
C LEU A 217 35.59 -4.96 -3.27
N GLY A 218 36.18 -5.85 -2.47
CA GLY A 218 35.53 -6.36 -1.27
C GLY A 218 36.16 -7.63 -0.75
N LYS A 219 35.34 -8.44 -0.02
CA LYS A 219 35.77 -9.70 0.59
C LYS A 219 34.89 -10.87 0.18
N ALA A 220 35.49 -12.01 -0.06
CA ALA A 220 34.78 -13.24 -0.32
C ALA A 220 34.01 -13.73 0.91
N ILE A 221 32.71 -14.02 0.75
CA ILE A 221 31.85 -14.72 1.71
C ILE A 221 31.73 -16.20 1.30
N GLY A 222 31.59 -16.44 -0.01
CA GLY A 222 31.62 -17.77 -0.60
C GLY A 222 33.02 -18.26 -0.89
N GLU A 223 33.12 -19.45 -1.47
CA GLU A 223 34.38 -20.13 -1.77
C GLU A 223 34.39 -20.70 -3.17
N ASN A 224 35.57 -20.74 -3.79
CA ASN A 224 35.89 -21.48 -5.03
C ASN A 224 37.26 -22.20 -4.81
N PRO A 225 37.35 -23.22 -3.98
CA PRO A 225 38.64 -23.74 -3.50
C PRO A 225 39.51 -24.37 -4.58
N GLU A 226 38.90 -24.95 -5.61
CA GLU A 226 39.62 -25.61 -6.69
C GLU A 226 40.07 -24.67 -7.79
N GLY A 227 39.43 -23.53 -7.92
CA GLY A 227 39.74 -22.53 -8.95
C GLY A 227 39.65 -23.02 -10.40
N ASN A 228 38.88 -24.07 -10.67
CA ASN A 228 38.78 -24.74 -11.96
C ASN A 228 37.95 -23.95 -12.99
N GLY A 229 38.24 -22.66 -13.18
CA GLY A 229 37.58 -21.75 -14.09
C GLY A 229 36.69 -20.73 -13.36
N PRO A 230 35.92 -19.95 -14.15
CA PRO A 230 35.02 -18.96 -13.60
C PRO A 230 33.92 -19.57 -12.73
N ALA A 231 33.63 -18.90 -11.60
CA ALA A 231 32.57 -19.27 -10.67
C ALA A 231 31.79 -18.04 -10.24
N ILE A 232 30.62 -18.22 -9.63
CA ILE A 232 29.87 -17.17 -8.95
C ILE A 232 29.86 -17.49 -7.47
N ILE A 233 30.30 -16.54 -6.65
CA ILE A 233 30.30 -16.66 -5.18
C ILE A 233 29.65 -15.44 -4.56
N GLU A 234 29.21 -15.58 -3.30
CA GLU A 234 28.78 -14.43 -2.49
C GLU A 234 29.99 -13.59 -2.07
N VAL A 235 29.87 -12.28 -2.26
CA VAL A 235 30.91 -11.30 -1.93
C VAL A 235 30.30 -10.15 -1.12
N LEU A 236 31.00 -9.67 -0.11
CA LEU A 236 30.74 -8.39 0.53
C LEU A 236 31.49 -7.32 -0.24
N VAL A 237 30.77 -6.57 -1.07
CA VAL A 237 31.32 -5.37 -1.70
C VAL A 237 31.58 -4.33 -0.62
N SER A 238 32.78 -3.81 -0.58
CA SER A 238 33.23 -2.77 0.35
C SER A 238 34.50 -2.17 -0.23
N LEU A 239 34.32 -1.17 -1.07
CA LEU A 239 35.42 -0.48 -1.73
C LEU A 239 36.37 0.14 -0.70
N MET A 240 37.65 -0.20 -0.76
CA MET A 240 38.66 0.24 0.22
C MET A 240 39.96 0.68 -0.46
#